data_c1984a6a85ff8ad5f92259a1769bc991
#
_entry.id   c1984a6a85ff8ad5f92259a1769bc991
#
_cell.length_a   1.000
_cell.length_b   1.000
_cell.length_c   1.000
_cell.angle_alpha   90.00
_cell.angle_beta   90.00
_cell.angle_gamma   90.00
#
_symmetry.space_group_name_H-M   'P 1'
#
loop_
_entity.id
_entity.type
_entity.pdbx_description
1 polymer ?
#
loop_
_entity_poly.entity_id
_entity_poly.type
_entity_poly.pdbx_seq_one_letter_code
_entity_poly.pdbx_strand_id
1 'polypeptide(L)'
;KKYFKKYLKDAKEISVSKINSGAKNIEHHIYSVSSRNKYEALKRIADFNPNIYGIVFCRTKRHTKDIANKFMAEGYNADAIHGDLSQNQRDEVMQRFRNKSLQILIATDVAARGLDVDDITHVINYSLPDDPEVYIHRSGRTARAGKSGISIAISNESEKRKIKSIEKKGGIKFLNKEVPTGVEICSNQLYKMIDKIENVEVDEKQIKPFLNDIYKRLEWLDREELIKRFVSAEFNRFLNYYKESNKLQSKRVKKSEKKRGSGKSLTGFSINIGRKHRATPIDI
;
A
#
# COMPACT_ATOMS: atom_id res chain seq x y z
N LYS A 1 22.72 16.66 20.74
CA LYS A 1 22.65 17.44 22.02
C LYS A 1 23.98 17.48 22.76
N LYS A 2 24.69 16.36 23.00
CA LYS A 2 25.97 16.33 23.76
C LYS A 2 27.08 17.20 23.12
N TYR A 3 27.17 17.26 21.80
CA TYR A 3 28.14 18.08 21.06
C TYR A 3 27.86 19.57 21.15
N PHE A 4 26.61 20.01 21.01
CA PHE A 4 26.26 21.42 21.03
C PHE A 4 26.50 22.08 22.41
N LYS A 5 26.21 21.36 23.51
CA LYS A 5 26.49 21.84 24.86
C LYS A 5 27.98 22.10 25.15
N LYS A 6 28.88 21.47 24.38
CA LYS A 6 30.34 21.65 24.55
C LYS A 6 30.85 22.91 23.89
N TYR A 7 30.17 23.43 22.85
CA TYR A 7 30.67 24.56 22.04
C TYR A 7 29.81 25.82 22.11
N LEU A 8 28.58 25.70 22.58
CA LEU A 8 27.69 26.86 22.75
C LEU A 8 27.50 27.14 24.25
N LYS A 9 28.11 28.24 24.74
CA LYS A 9 27.85 28.78 26.09
C LYS A 9 26.54 29.57 26.03
N ASP A 10 25.63 29.31 26.97
CA ASP A 10 24.34 30.01 27.12
C ASP A 10 23.36 29.93 25.96
N ALA A 11 23.38 28.83 25.21
CA ALA A 11 22.41 28.60 24.16
C ALA A 11 20.99 28.34 24.72
N LYS A 12 20.04 29.20 24.39
CA LYS A 12 18.62 29.03 24.73
C LYS A 12 18.00 28.03 23.79
N GLU A 13 17.63 26.84 24.31
CA GLU A 13 16.93 25.81 23.53
C GLU A 13 15.45 26.16 23.43
N ILE A 14 14.98 26.52 22.23
CA ILE A 14 13.57 26.74 21.95
C ILE A 14 13.05 25.51 21.24
N SER A 15 12.18 24.73 21.87
CA SER A 15 11.49 23.59 21.27
C SER A 15 10.04 23.96 20.98
N VAL A 16 9.69 24.08 19.71
CA VAL A 16 8.34 24.49 19.26
C VAL A 16 7.35 23.32 19.29
N SER A 17 7.82 22.08 19.33
CA SER A 17 6.99 20.87 19.44
C SER A 17 7.70 19.79 20.27
N LYS A 18 6.94 18.78 20.74
CA LYS A 18 7.54 17.57 21.30
C LYS A 18 8.43 16.94 20.24
N ILE A 19 9.71 16.76 20.54
CA ILE A 19 10.68 16.13 19.66
C ILE A 19 10.11 14.76 19.23
N ASN A 20 9.98 14.56 17.92
CA ASN A 20 9.52 13.29 17.28
C ASN A 20 8.08 12.86 17.61
N SER A 21 7.16 13.76 17.93
CA SER A 21 5.73 13.41 17.91
C SER A 21 5.20 13.39 16.47
N GLY A 22 4.46 12.33 16.10
CA GLY A 22 3.78 12.27 14.82
C GLY A 22 2.84 13.47 14.62
N ALA A 23 2.68 13.94 13.40
CA ALA A 23 1.73 15.00 13.08
C ALA A 23 0.31 14.56 13.43
N LYS A 24 -0.45 15.42 14.13
CA LYS A 24 -1.81 15.10 14.62
C LYS A 24 -2.82 14.81 13.51
N ASN A 25 -2.57 15.25 12.30
CA ASN A 25 -3.44 15.10 11.13
C ASN A 25 -3.04 13.92 10.22
N ILE A 26 -2.23 12.97 10.73
CA ILE A 26 -1.90 11.72 10.03
C ILE A 26 -2.62 10.56 10.70
N GLU A 27 -3.41 9.83 9.94
CA GLU A 27 -3.94 8.54 10.36
C GLU A 27 -2.91 7.45 10.07
N HIS A 28 -2.64 6.60 11.08
CA HIS A 28 -1.70 5.50 10.96
C HIS A 28 -2.45 4.17 10.86
N HIS A 29 -2.43 3.55 9.69
CA HIS A 29 -3.07 2.26 9.45
C HIS A 29 -2.05 1.13 9.42
N ILE A 30 -2.44 -0.05 9.91
CA ILE A 30 -1.63 -1.26 9.81
C ILE A 30 -2.43 -2.40 9.18
N TYR A 31 -1.84 -3.04 8.18
CA TYR A 31 -2.34 -4.25 7.53
C TYR A 31 -1.42 -5.42 7.87
N SER A 32 -1.94 -6.37 8.64
CA SER A 32 -1.17 -7.54 9.06
C SER A 32 -1.37 -8.70 8.09
N VAL A 33 -0.34 -9.04 7.33
CA VAL A 33 -0.39 -10.07 6.30
C VAL A 33 0.84 -10.97 6.33
N SER A 34 0.76 -12.16 5.76
CA SER A 34 1.95 -12.99 5.57
C SER A 34 2.93 -12.32 4.58
N SER A 35 4.23 -12.59 4.72
CA SER A 35 5.25 -12.01 3.83
C SER A 35 4.99 -12.30 2.34
N ARG A 36 4.38 -13.43 2.02
CA ARG A 36 4.01 -13.80 0.63
C ARG A 36 2.89 -12.93 0.07
N ASN A 37 2.02 -12.41 0.93
CA ASN A 37 0.84 -11.65 0.55
C ASN A 37 1.06 -10.13 0.60
N LYS A 38 2.26 -9.65 0.98
CA LYS A 38 2.54 -8.21 1.09
C LYS A 38 2.31 -7.46 -0.24
N TYR A 39 2.73 -8.05 -1.36
CA TYR A 39 2.52 -7.44 -2.68
C TYR A 39 1.04 -7.35 -3.04
N GLU A 40 0.30 -8.43 -2.84
CA GLU A 40 -1.15 -8.46 -3.07
C GLU A 40 -1.89 -7.46 -2.17
N ALA A 41 -1.46 -7.33 -0.90
CA ALA A 41 -2.02 -6.33 0.01
C ALA A 41 -1.73 -4.90 -0.48
N LEU A 42 -0.50 -4.60 -0.92
CA LEU A 42 -0.14 -3.31 -1.48
C LEU A 42 -1.02 -2.97 -2.70
N LYS A 43 -1.17 -3.93 -3.61
CA LYS A 43 -2.02 -3.78 -4.80
C LYS A 43 -3.47 -3.47 -4.44
N ARG A 44 -4.07 -4.26 -3.55
CA ARG A 44 -5.45 -4.07 -3.11
C ARG A 44 -5.67 -2.73 -2.41
N ILE A 45 -4.70 -2.27 -1.64
CA ILE A 45 -4.73 -0.94 -1.02
C ILE A 45 -4.69 0.15 -2.10
N ALA A 46 -3.86 0.01 -3.13
CA ALA A 46 -3.81 0.94 -4.24
C ALA A 46 -5.13 0.95 -5.04
N ASP A 47 -5.68 -0.22 -5.36
CA ASP A 47 -6.94 -0.37 -6.08
C ASP A 47 -8.14 0.16 -5.29
N PHE A 48 -8.11 0.02 -3.97
CA PHE A 48 -9.15 0.58 -3.09
C PHE A 48 -9.11 2.11 -3.04
N ASN A 49 -7.96 2.73 -3.38
CA ASN A 49 -7.77 4.17 -3.39
C ASN A 49 -7.40 4.68 -4.80
N PRO A 50 -8.34 4.76 -5.76
CA PRO A 50 -8.03 5.10 -7.15
C PRO A 50 -7.41 6.49 -7.33
N ASN A 51 -7.66 7.40 -6.41
CA ASN A 51 -7.06 8.73 -6.39
C ASN A 51 -5.80 8.80 -5.52
N ILE A 52 -5.15 7.65 -5.28
CA ILE A 52 -3.92 7.63 -4.50
C ILE A 52 -2.84 8.46 -5.18
N TYR A 53 -2.26 9.37 -4.42
CA TYR A 53 -1.02 10.07 -4.78
C TYR A 53 -0.06 9.84 -3.63
N GLY A 54 0.90 8.92 -3.82
CA GLY A 54 1.60 8.37 -2.68
C GLY A 54 3.01 7.89 -2.92
N ILE A 55 3.71 7.68 -1.80
CA ILE A 55 5.05 7.10 -1.78
C ILE A 55 5.02 5.74 -1.10
N VAL A 56 5.62 4.73 -1.77
CA VAL A 56 5.81 3.38 -1.23
C VAL A 56 7.27 3.20 -0.83
N PHE A 57 7.52 3.03 0.45
CA PHE A 57 8.87 2.85 0.98
C PHE A 57 9.28 1.38 1.01
N CYS A 58 10.36 1.06 0.31
CA CYS A 58 11.02 -0.23 0.29
C CYS A 58 12.39 -0.18 0.96
N ARG A 59 12.86 -1.33 1.47
CA ARG A 59 14.13 -1.42 2.20
C ARG A 59 15.35 -1.32 1.30
N THR A 60 15.30 -1.93 0.11
CA THR A 60 16.45 -2.05 -0.80
C THR A 60 16.11 -1.56 -2.21
N LYS A 61 17.13 -1.09 -2.94
CA LYS A 61 17.01 -0.69 -4.33
C LYS A 61 16.45 -1.79 -5.25
N ARG A 62 16.87 -3.05 -5.04
CA ARG A 62 16.36 -4.19 -5.79
C ARG A 62 14.86 -4.36 -5.58
N HIS A 63 14.41 -4.34 -4.34
CA HIS A 63 13.00 -4.48 -3.99
C HIS A 63 12.16 -3.32 -4.51
N THR A 64 12.72 -2.09 -4.51
CA THR A 64 12.10 -0.91 -5.11
C THR A 64 11.85 -1.12 -6.60
N LYS A 65 12.87 -1.57 -7.34
CA LYS A 65 12.79 -1.92 -8.76
C LYS A 65 11.75 -3.02 -9.03
N ASP A 66 11.82 -4.12 -8.29
CA ASP A 66 10.94 -5.27 -8.48
C ASP A 66 9.46 -4.91 -8.30
N ILE A 67 9.13 -4.09 -7.30
CA ILE A 67 7.77 -3.63 -7.05
C ILE A 67 7.31 -2.65 -8.12
N ALA A 68 8.15 -1.69 -8.49
CA ALA A 68 7.81 -0.72 -9.54
C ALA A 68 7.54 -1.41 -10.88
N ASN A 69 8.42 -2.33 -11.28
CA ASN A 69 8.24 -3.09 -12.53
C ASN A 69 6.93 -3.89 -12.54
N LYS A 70 6.58 -4.53 -11.41
CA LYS A 70 5.31 -5.25 -11.29
C LYS A 70 4.11 -4.31 -11.40
N PHE A 71 4.16 -3.15 -10.72
CA PHE A 71 3.09 -2.15 -10.79
C PHE A 71 2.91 -1.62 -12.21
N MET A 72 4.01 -1.25 -12.88
CA MET A 72 3.96 -0.81 -14.28
C MET A 72 3.43 -1.88 -15.22
N ALA A 73 3.87 -3.14 -15.07
CA ALA A 73 3.39 -4.27 -15.87
C ALA A 73 1.90 -4.55 -15.67
N GLU A 74 1.35 -4.22 -14.51
CA GLU A 74 -0.07 -4.34 -14.19
C GLU A 74 -0.88 -3.07 -14.54
N GLY A 75 -0.23 -2.07 -15.17
CA GLY A 75 -0.88 -0.86 -15.68
C GLY A 75 -1.05 0.27 -14.66
N TYR A 76 -0.36 0.20 -13.51
CA TYR A 76 -0.33 1.32 -12.57
C TYR A 76 0.58 2.44 -13.05
N ASN A 77 0.15 3.68 -12.81
CA ASN A 77 0.99 4.85 -13.04
C ASN A 77 1.99 5.00 -11.89
N ALA A 78 3.06 4.20 -11.95
CA ALA A 78 4.05 4.06 -10.91
C ALA A 78 5.47 4.10 -11.49
N ASP A 79 6.45 4.55 -10.71
CA ASP A 79 7.86 4.52 -11.08
C ASP A 79 8.74 4.40 -9.83
N ALA A 80 10.00 4.03 -10.03
CA ALA A 80 10.98 3.82 -8.96
C ALA A 80 11.96 4.97 -8.83
N ILE A 81 12.33 5.29 -7.57
CA ILE A 81 13.47 6.16 -7.29
C ILE A 81 14.44 5.48 -6.33
N HIS A 82 15.68 5.26 -6.77
CA HIS A 82 16.73 4.56 -6.03
C HIS A 82 18.11 5.05 -6.42
N GLY A 83 19.14 4.62 -5.68
CA GLY A 83 20.50 5.12 -5.83
C GLY A 83 21.22 4.74 -7.13
N ASP A 84 20.65 3.84 -7.96
CA ASP A 84 21.26 3.47 -9.26
C ASP A 84 20.78 4.36 -10.41
N LEU A 85 19.82 5.24 -10.18
CA LEU A 85 19.39 6.22 -11.17
C LEU A 85 20.45 7.33 -11.30
N SER A 86 20.73 7.73 -12.54
CA SER A 86 21.48 8.96 -12.79
C SER A 86 20.71 10.18 -12.27
N GLN A 87 21.38 11.31 -12.08
CA GLN A 87 20.72 12.52 -11.61
C GLN A 87 19.59 12.94 -12.57
N ASN A 88 19.84 12.89 -13.89
CA ASN A 88 18.82 13.25 -14.89
C ASN A 88 17.57 12.35 -14.82
N GLN A 89 17.77 11.03 -14.71
CA GLN A 89 16.65 10.09 -14.55
C GLN A 89 15.86 10.36 -13.27
N ARG A 90 16.57 10.68 -12.18
CA ARG A 90 15.95 11.01 -10.91
C ARG A 90 15.10 12.28 -11.02
N ASP A 91 15.64 13.32 -11.68
CA ASP A 91 14.95 14.59 -11.86
C ASP A 91 13.72 14.44 -12.75
N GLU A 92 13.79 13.61 -13.80
CA GLU A 92 12.67 13.27 -14.67
C GLU A 92 11.52 12.59 -13.89
N VAL A 93 11.84 11.52 -13.15
CA VAL A 93 10.84 10.81 -12.32
C VAL A 93 10.22 11.77 -11.30
N MET A 94 11.04 12.62 -10.67
CA MET A 94 10.57 13.60 -9.70
C MET A 94 9.69 14.67 -10.33
N GLN A 95 10.02 15.14 -11.53
CA GLN A 95 9.19 16.10 -12.24
C GLN A 95 7.83 15.51 -12.59
N ARG A 96 7.80 14.28 -13.10
CA ARG A 96 6.55 13.55 -13.38
C ARG A 96 5.70 13.37 -12.11
N PHE A 97 6.34 13.08 -11.00
CA PHE A 97 5.65 12.93 -9.70
C PHE A 97 5.10 14.28 -9.22
N ARG A 98 5.87 15.37 -9.23
CA ARG A 98 5.39 16.72 -8.85
C ARG A 98 4.23 17.21 -9.71
N ASN A 99 4.27 16.94 -11.01
CA ASN A 99 3.21 17.31 -11.94
C ASN A 99 1.97 16.39 -11.88
N LYS A 100 1.95 15.43 -10.93
CA LYS A 100 0.89 14.43 -10.75
C LYS A 100 0.64 13.54 -11.99
N SER A 101 1.54 13.57 -12.97
CA SER A 101 1.54 12.64 -14.10
C SER A 101 2.04 11.23 -13.68
N LEU A 102 2.61 11.10 -12.49
CA LEU A 102 2.95 9.86 -11.80
C LEU A 102 2.21 9.82 -10.47
N GLN A 103 1.45 8.75 -10.22
CA GLN A 103 0.62 8.63 -9.02
C GLN A 103 1.34 7.97 -7.84
N ILE A 104 2.15 6.97 -8.11
CA ILE A 104 2.80 6.15 -7.07
C ILE A 104 4.30 6.15 -7.29
N LEU A 105 5.04 6.70 -6.32
CA LEU A 105 6.49 6.69 -6.32
C LEU A 105 6.99 5.58 -5.39
N ILE A 106 7.75 4.61 -5.91
CA ILE A 106 8.35 3.55 -5.09
C ILE A 106 9.80 3.94 -4.79
N ALA A 107 10.17 4.04 -3.51
CA ALA A 107 11.42 4.66 -3.10
C ALA A 107 12.15 3.90 -1.98
N THR A 108 13.48 4.07 -1.92
CA THR A 108 14.26 3.81 -0.72
C THR A 108 14.34 5.06 0.15
N ASP A 109 14.66 4.93 1.44
CA ASP A 109 14.82 6.09 2.35
C ASP A 109 15.84 7.11 1.84
N VAL A 110 16.99 6.61 1.35
CA VAL A 110 18.07 7.48 0.87
C VAL A 110 17.62 8.27 -0.35
N ALA A 111 16.93 7.63 -1.27
CA ALA A 111 16.44 8.26 -2.48
C ALA A 111 15.29 9.23 -2.22
N ALA A 112 14.51 8.99 -1.19
CA ALA A 112 13.41 9.85 -0.78
C ALA A 112 13.81 11.04 0.10
N ARG A 113 15.10 11.15 0.48
CA ARG A 113 15.58 12.34 1.21
C ARG A 113 15.53 13.56 0.31
N GLY A 114 15.06 14.68 0.87
CA GLY A 114 14.93 15.92 0.12
C GLY A 114 13.78 15.95 -0.87
N LEU A 115 12.88 14.95 -0.86
CA LEU A 115 11.65 15.03 -1.62
C LEU A 115 10.79 16.15 -1.02
N ASP A 116 10.77 17.26 -1.74
CA ASP A 116 9.84 18.35 -1.47
C ASP A 116 8.69 18.24 -2.47
N VAL A 117 7.64 17.56 -2.01
CA VAL A 117 6.40 17.32 -2.76
C VAL A 117 5.24 17.52 -1.83
N ASP A 118 4.33 18.35 -2.23
CA ASP A 118 3.09 18.62 -1.52
C ASP A 118 1.97 17.67 -1.98
N ASP A 119 0.87 17.68 -1.25
CA ASP A 119 -0.36 16.97 -1.57
C ASP A 119 -0.26 15.43 -1.58
N ILE A 120 0.80 14.86 -1.04
CA ILE A 120 0.90 13.40 -0.90
C ILE A 120 -0.22 12.93 0.04
N THR A 121 -1.12 12.11 -0.49
CA THR A 121 -2.27 11.58 0.25
C THR A 121 -1.90 10.38 1.11
N HIS A 122 -1.00 9.54 0.61
CA HIS A 122 -0.64 8.28 1.25
C HIS A 122 0.87 8.08 1.32
N VAL A 123 1.33 7.62 2.48
CA VAL A 123 2.67 7.07 2.66
C VAL A 123 2.54 5.59 3.02
N ILE A 124 3.09 4.71 2.20
CA ILE A 124 2.99 3.26 2.41
C ILE A 124 4.35 2.69 2.79
N ASN A 125 4.47 2.16 3.99
CA ASN A 125 5.64 1.43 4.43
C ASN A 125 5.48 -0.05 4.05
N TYR A 126 5.86 -0.39 2.82
CA TYR A 126 5.92 -1.78 2.35
C TYR A 126 6.94 -2.60 3.15
N SER A 127 8.03 -1.96 3.52
CA SER A 127 9.00 -2.45 4.49
C SER A 127 9.09 -1.49 5.66
N LEU A 128 8.83 -1.99 6.86
CA LEU A 128 9.01 -1.20 8.08
C LEU A 128 10.49 -0.87 8.29
N PRO A 129 10.83 0.36 8.67
CA PRO A 129 12.18 0.73 9.04
C PRO A 129 12.57 0.07 10.37
N ASP A 130 13.88 -0.04 10.60
CA ASP A 130 14.40 -0.57 11.87
C ASP A 130 14.35 0.51 12.96
N ASP A 131 14.56 1.78 12.59
CA ASP A 131 14.46 2.94 13.48
C ASP A 131 13.05 3.55 13.42
N PRO A 132 12.33 3.64 14.55
CA PRO A 132 11.05 4.32 14.64
C PRO A 132 11.04 5.78 14.17
N GLU A 133 12.14 6.51 14.33
CA GLU A 133 12.23 7.91 13.87
C GLU A 133 12.13 7.99 12.35
N VAL A 134 12.71 7.03 11.63
CA VAL A 134 12.58 6.95 10.17
C VAL A 134 11.12 6.76 9.76
N TYR A 135 10.34 5.97 10.51
CA TYR A 135 8.89 5.83 10.24
C TYR A 135 8.17 7.18 10.34
N ILE A 136 8.46 7.95 11.39
CA ILE A 136 7.85 9.28 11.60
C ILE A 136 8.26 10.24 10.47
N HIS A 137 9.53 10.24 10.06
CA HIS A 137 10.02 11.05 8.95
C HIS A 137 9.39 10.67 7.60
N ARG A 138 9.13 9.38 7.36
CA ARG A 138 8.39 8.92 6.18
C ARG A 138 6.94 9.41 6.24
N SER A 139 6.27 9.18 7.37
CA SER A 139 4.88 9.61 7.56
C SER A 139 4.71 11.12 7.38
N GLY A 140 5.68 11.93 7.81
CA GLY A 140 5.70 13.38 7.58
C GLY A 140 5.89 13.82 6.12
N ARG A 141 5.89 12.90 5.15
CA ARG A 141 5.78 13.23 3.72
C ARG A 141 4.35 13.48 3.29
N THR A 142 3.36 13.01 4.04
CA THR A 142 1.95 13.37 3.86
C THR A 142 1.50 14.39 4.91
N ALA A 143 0.29 14.87 4.80
CA ALA A 143 -0.35 15.79 5.74
C ALA A 143 0.41 17.13 5.92
N ARG A 144 1.05 17.63 4.88
CA ARG A 144 1.70 18.93 4.87
C ARG A 144 0.70 20.07 4.72
N ALA A 145 1.09 21.27 5.09
CA ALA A 145 0.27 22.49 4.96
C ALA A 145 -1.13 22.39 5.59
N GLY A 146 -1.25 21.68 6.73
CA GLY A 146 -2.53 21.55 7.43
C GLY A 146 -3.51 20.54 6.86
N LYS A 147 -3.16 19.85 5.75
CA LYS A 147 -3.98 18.78 5.17
C LYS A 147 -3.94 17.51 6.01
N SER A 148 -4.91 16.62 5.83
CA SER A 148 -4.90 15.26 6.39
C SER A 148 -4.13 14.31 5.49
N GLY A 149 -3.61 13.21 6.07
CA GLY A 149 -2.90 12.19 5.32
C GLY A 149 -2.98 10.82 5.98
N ILE A 150 -2.67 9.79 5.21
CA ILE A 150 -2.71 8.40 5.68
C ILE A 150 -1.30 7.79 5.58
N SER A 151 -0.81 7.25 6.70
CA SER A 151 0.42 6.49 6.74
C SER A 151 0.11 5.01 6.99
N ILE A 152 0.46 4.16 6.03
CA ILE A 152 0.13 2.74 6.03
C ILE A 152 1.38 1.91 6.31
N ALA A 153 1.27 0.93 7.20
CA ALA A 153 2.27 -0.10 7.44
C ALA A 153 1.75 -1.47 6.96
N ILE A 154 2.46 -2.12 6.04
CA ILE A 154 2.19 -3.52 5.66
C ILE A 154 3.17 -4.41 6.42
N SER A 155 2.69 -5.06 7.48
CA SER A 155 3.52 -5.82 8.40
C SER A 155 3.18 -7.32 8.39
N ASN A 156 4.08 -8.11 8.95
CA ASN A 156 3.84 -9.51 9.26
C ASN A 156 3.95 -9.78 10.78
N GLU A 157 3.62 -10.98 11.20
CA GLU A 157 3.66 -11.38 12.60
C GLU A 157 5.02 -11.17 13.28
N SER A 158 6.14 -11.33 12.56
CA SER A 158 7.49 -11.16 13.12
C SER A 158 7.84 -9.70 13.40
N GLU A 159 7.13 -8.76 12.78
CA GLU A 159 7.36 -7.32 12.90
C GLU A 159 6.60 -6.65 14.05
N LYS A 160 5.83 -7.41 14.85
CA LYS A 160 5.05 -6.89 15.99
C LYS A 160 5.88 -6.07 16.99
N ARG A 161 7.13 -6.46 17.23
CA ARG A 161 8.03 -5.71 18.13
C ARG A 161 8.39 -4.34 17.56
N LYS A 162 8.59 -4.25 16.23
CA LYS A 162 8.87 -2.97 15.54
C LYS A 162 7.66 -2.04 15.63
N ILE A 163 6.46 -2.56 15.40
CA ILE A 163 5.21 -1.80 15.50
C ILE A 163 5.08 -1.18 16.89
N LYS A 164 5.19 -1.98 17.96
CA LYS A 164 5.13 -1.47 19.33
C LYS A 164 6.21 -0.42 19.64
N SER A 165 7.41 -0.59 19.08
CA SER A 165 8.49 0.38 19.23
C SER A 165 8.17 1.71 18.53
N ILE A 166 7.58 1.64 17.32
CA ILE A 166 7.13 2.83 16.56
C ILE A 166 6.02 3.56 17.32
N GLU A 167 5.02 2.84 17.84
CA GLU A 167 3.95 3.44 18.64
C GLU A 167 4.49 4.16 19.87
N LYS A 168 5.37 3.48 20.64
CA LYS A 168 5.93 4.03 21.88
C LYS A 168 6.82 5.25 21.64
N LYS A 169 7.74 5.16 20.68
CA LYS A 169 8.69 6.26 20.41
C LYS A 169 8.08 7.39 19.61
N GLY A 170 7.19 7.07 18.67
CA GLY A 170 6.51 8.05 17.82
C GLY A 170 5.31 8.73 18.48
N GLY A 171 4.83 8.20 19.63
CA GLY A 171 3.63 8.72 20.27
C GLY A 171 2.38 8.59 19.39
N ILE A 172 2.34 7.57 18.55
CA ILE A 172 1.25 7.29 17.60
C ILE A 172 0.53 6.02 17.98
N LYS A 173 -0.64 5.82 17.40
CA LYS A 173 -1.41 4.57 17.53
C LYS A 173 -1.80 4.07 16.15
N PHE A 174 -1.53 2.80 15.86
CA PHE A 174 -1.96 2.18 14.64
C PHE A 174 -3.42 1.72 14.73
N LEU A 175 -4.19 2.03 13.68
CA LEU A 175 -5.52 1.47 13.45
C LEU A 175 -5.35 0.19 12.64
N ASN A 176 -5.75 -0.94 13.23
CA ASN A 176 -5.75 -2.21 12.51
C ASN A 176 -6.80 -2.18 11.40
N LYS A 177 -6.40 -2.47 10.19
CA LYS A 177 -7.26 -2.58 9.00
C LYS A 177 -7.12 -3.95 8.38
N GLU A 178 -8.20 -4.46 7.86
CA GLU A 178 -8.19 -5.66 7.02
C GLU A 178 -7.90 -5.27 5.57
N VAL A 179 -7.21 -6.18 4.86
CA VAL A 179 -6.92 -5.95 3.43
C VAL A 179 -8.24 -5.98 2.66
N PRO A 180 -8.55 -4.95 1.87
CA PRO A 180 -9.81 -4.86 1.16
C PRO A 180 -10.08 -6.11 0.31
N THR A 181 -11.31 -6.59 0.37
CA THR A 181 -11.78 -7.70 -0.47
C THR A 181 -11.99 -7.23 -1.91
N GLY A 182 -11.99 -8.14 -2.86
CA GLY A 182 -12.28 -7.81 -4.24
C GLY A 182 -13.64 -7.13 -4.42
N VAL A 183 -14.64 -7.52 -3.64
CA VAL A 183 -15.98 -6.92 -3.70
C VAL A 183 -15.95 -5.48 -3.20
N GLU A 184 -15.27 -5.21 -2.08
CA GLU A 184 -15.14 -3.85 -1.54
C GLU A 184 -14.40 -2.93 -2.51
N ILE A 185 -13.33 -3.43 -3.13
CA ILE A 185 -12.57 -2.68 -4.14
C ILE A 185 -13.47 -2.34 -5.32
N CYS A 186 -14.16 -3.36 -5.87
CA CYS A 186 -15.05 -3.17 -7.00
C CYS A 186 -16.16 -2.16 -6.68
N SER A 187 -16.82 -2.28 -5.53
CA SER A 187 -17.86 -1.34 -5.12
C SER A 187 -17.32 0.08 -4.98
N ASN A 188 -16.16 0.26 -4.34
CA ASN A 188 -15.58 1.58 -4.17
C ASN A 188 -15.16 2.23 -5.50
N GLN A 189 -14.59 1.45 -6.42
CA GLN A 189 -14.25 1.92 -7.76
C GLN A 189 -15.50 2.35 -8.54
N LEU A 190 -16.57 1.55 -8.45
CA LEU A 190 -17.84 1.86 -9.11
C LEU A 190 -18.46 3.16 -8.58
N TYR A 191 -18.55 3.30 -7.25
CA TYR A 191 -19.09 4.54 -6.67
C TYR A 191 -18.28 5.77 -7.05
N LYS A 192 -16.96 5.68 -7.04
CA LYS A 192 -16.09 6.78 -7.47
C LYS A 192 -16.23 7.12 -8.96
N MET A 193 -16.50 6.12 -9.80
CA MET A 193 -16.81 6.36 -11.21
C MET A 193 -18.15 7.09 -11.35
N ILE A 194 -19.16 6.70 -10.58
CA ILE A 194 -20.47 7.38 -10.57
C ILE A 194 -20.31 8.84 -10.10
N ASP A 195 -19.57 9.05 -8.98
CA ASP A 195 -19.26 10.40 -8.49
C ASP A 195 -18.59 11.27 -9.56
N LYS A 196 -17.66 10.67 -10.33
CA LYS A 196 -16.99 11.38 -11.44
C LYS A 196 -17.95 11.76 -12.54
N ILE A 197 -18.88 10.86 -12.90
CA ILE A 197 -19.89 11.13 -13.94
C ILE A 197 -20.87 12.22 -13.48
N GLU A 198 -21.29 12.15 -12.23
CA GLU A 198 -22.20 13.11 -11.64
C GLU A 198 -21.63 14.54 -11.60
N ASN A 199 -20.31 14.64 -11.38
CA ASN A 199 -19.63 15.93 -11.22
C ASN A 199 -18.83 16.37 -12.45
N VAL A 200 -18.90 15.64 -13.58
CA VAL A 200 -18.21 16.04 -14.80
C VAL A 200 -18.88 17.25 -15.43
N GLU A 201 -18.11 18.27 -15.72
CA GLU A 201 -18.57 19.38 -16.55
C GLU A 201 -18.59 18.95 -18.02
N VAL A 202 -19.78 19.05 -18.63
CA VAL A 202 -19.98 18.63 -20.00
C VAL A 202 -19.63 19.80 -20.95
N ASP A 203 -18.56 19.68 -21.72
CA ASP A 203 -18.26 20.60 -22.80
C ASP A 203 -19.12 20.25 -24.02
N GLU A 204 -20.32 20.88 -24.06
CA GLU A 204 -21.28 20.64 -25.13
C GLU A 204 -20.72 20.98 -26.53
N LYS A 205 -19.80 21.94 -26.63
CA LYS A 205 -19.22 22.31 -27.94
C LYS A 205 -18.37 21.21 -28.51
N GLN A 206 -17.62 20.53 -27.66
CA GLN A 206 -16.75 19.44 -28.11
C GLN A 206 -17.54 18.17 -28.44
N ILE A 207 -18.57 17.81 -27.66
CA ILE A 207 -19.30 16.56 -27.84
C ILE A 207 -20.47 16.62 -28.82
N LYS A 208 -21.06 17.83 -29.05
CA LYS A 208 -22.23 18.03 -29.90
C LYS A 208 -22.12 17.39 -31.29
N PRO A 209 -20.97 17.45 -32.00
CA PRO A 209 -20.85 16.82 -33.32
C PRO A 209 -21.07 15.31 -33.32
N PHE A 210 -20.80 14.62 -32.18
CA PHE A 210 -20.88 13.18 -32.06
C PHE A 210 -22.21 12.70 -31.47
N LEU A 211 -22.93 13.54 -30.72
CA LEU A 211 -24.11 13.16 -29.96
C LEU A 211 -25.24 12.60 -30.84
N ASN A 212 -25.49 13.16 -32.01
CA ASN A 212 -26.57 12.69 -32.87
C ASN A 212 -26.39 11.24 -33.32
N ASP A 213 -25.17 10.85 -33.67
CA ASP A 213 -24.88 9.48 -34.07
C ASP A 213 -24.89 8.51 -32.86
N ILE A 214 -24.44 9.00 -31.71
CA ILE A 214 -24.47 8.22 -30.44
C ILE A 214 -25.93 7.99 -30.05
N TYR A 215 -26.77 9.00 -30.06
CA TYR A 215 -28.20 8.87 -29.74
C TYR A 215 -28.91 7.87 -30.65
N LYS A 216 -28.71 7.94 -31.94
CA LYS A 216 -29.30 6.99 -32.92
C LYS A 216 -28.87 5.55 -32.65
N ARG A 217 -27.58 5.34 -32.29
CA ARG A 217 -27.06 4.01 -32.00
C ARG A 217 -27.58 3.41 -30.69
N LEU A 218 -27.92 4.26 -29.72
CA LEU A 218 -28.35 3.87 -28.39
C LEU A 218 -29.86 4.03 -28.16
N GLU A 219 -30.63 4.52 -29.19
CA GLU A 219 -32.06 4.80 -29.10
C GLU A 219 -32.92 3.60 -28.66
N TRP A 220 -32.47 2.38 -29.01
CA TRP A 220 -33.16 1.16 -28.66
C TRP A 220 -32.95 0.74 -27.18
N LEU A 221 -32.06 1.42 -26.44
CA LEU A 221 -31.80 1.17 -25.02
C LEU A 221 -32.63 2.12 -24.18
N ASP A 222 -33.35 1.59 -23.22
CA ASP A 222 -33.93 2.40 -22.17
C ASP A 222 -32.84 2.89 -21.19
N ARG A 223 -33.21 3.83 -20.33
CA ARG A 223 -32.29 4.42 -19.35
C ARG A 223 -31.68 3.35 -18.42
N GLU A 224 -32.46 2.38 -18.00
CA GLU A 224 -32.02 1.37 -17.05
C GLU A 224 -31.03 0.41 -17.72
N GLU A 225 -31.30 -0.03 -18.92
CA GLU A 225 -30.44 -0.89 -19.70
C GLU A 225 -29.13 -0.19 -20.10
N LEU A 226 -29.19 1.10 -20.44
CA LEU A 226 -28.02 1.92 -20.71
C LEU A 226 -27.09 2.00 -19.48
N ILE A 227 -27.64 2.26 -18.31
CA ILE A 227 -26.87 2.30 -17.04
C ILE A 227 -26.27 0.93 -16.75
N LYS A 228 -27.03 -0.18 -16.89
CA LYS A 228 -26.52 -1.55 -16.69
C LYS A 228 -25.33 -1.86 -17.61
N ARG A 229 -25.43 -1.52 -18.88
CA ARG A 229 -24.36 -1.75 -19.87
C ARG A 229 -23.14 -0.90 -19.60
N PHE A 230 -23.33 0.36 -19.27
CA PHE A 230 -22.27 1.27 -18.91
C PHE A 230 -21.50 0.77 -17.68
N VAL A 231 -22.21 0.44 -16.61
CA VAL A 231 -21.63 -0.14 -15.39
C VAL A 231 -20.92 -1.45 -15.72
N SER A 232 -21.51 -2.32 -16.53
CA SER A 232 -20.91 -3.60 -16.88
C SER A 232 -19.65 -3.46 -17.71
N ALA A 233 -19.59 -2.53 -18.64
CA ALA A 233 -18.41 -2.31 -19.48
C ALA A 233 -17.18 -1.95 -18.67
N GLU A 234 -17.33 -1.06 -17.69
CA GLU A 234 -16.22 -0.62 -16.83
C GLU A 234 -15.92 -1.66 -15.71
N PHE A 235 -16.96 -2.28 -15.17
CA PHE A 235 -16.88 -3.12 -13.97
C PHE A 235 -16.42 -4.56 -14.25
N ASN A 236 -16.76 -5.12 -15.39
CA ASN A 236 -16.40 -6.51 -15.74
C ASN A 236 -14.88 -6.72 -15.75
N ARG A 237 -14.12 -5.71 -16.11
CA ARG A 237 -12.65 -5.74 -16.09
C ARG A 237 -12.11 -6.00 -14.68
N PHE A 238 -12.65 -5.30 -13.67
CA PHE A 238 -12.25 -5.48 -12.27
C PHE A 238 -12.81 -6.75 -11.65
N LEU A 239 -14.08 -7.08 -11.92
CA LEU A 239 -14.72 -8.28 -11.39
C LEU A 239 -14.01 -9.57 -11.78
N ASN A 240 -13.60 -9.71 -13.03
CA ASN A 240 -12.92 -10.91 -13.50
C ASN A 240 -11.59 -11.11 -12.79
N TYR A 241 -10.81 -10.04 -12.64
CA TYR A 241 -9.53 -10.08 -11.92
C TYR A 241 -9.71 -10.55 -10.46
N TYR A 242 -10.66 -9.94 -9.73
CA TYR A 242 -10.86 -10.25 -8.31
C TYR A 242 -11.62 -11.55 -8.04
N LYS A 243 -12.46 -12.05 -8.95
CA LYS A 243 -13.08 -13.38 -8.85
C LYS A 243 -12.04 -14.51 -8.81
N GLU A 244 -10.97 -14.39 -9.57
CA GLU A 244 -9.90 -15.38 -9.58
C GLU A 244 -9.02 -15.27 -8.32
N SER A 245 -8.74 -14.07 -7.82
CA SER A 245 -7.91 -13.85 -6.63
C SER A 245 -8.59 -14.34 -5.34
N ASN A 246 -9.90 -14.30 -5.23
CA ASN A 246 -10.65 -14.84 -4.08
C ASN A 246 -10.52 -16.36 -3.94
N LYS A 247 -10.28 -17.10 -5.02
CA LYS A 247 -10.00 -18.55 -4.96
C LYS A 247 -8.71 -18.88 -4.23
N LEU A 248 -7.78 -17.94 -4.11
CA LEU A 248 -6.52 -18.11 -3.38
C LEU A 248 -6.67 -17.96 -1.86
N GLN A 249 -7.65 -17.19 -1.39
CA GLN A 249 -7.92 -17.00 0.05
C GLN A 249 -8.76 -18.14 0.64
N SER A 250 -9.70 -18.69 -0.10
CA SER A 250 -10.62 -19.73 0.40
C SER A 250 -9.95 -21.06 0.78
N LYS A 251 -8.73 -21.33 0.32
CA LYS A 251 -7.96 -22.54 0.68
C LYS A 251 -7.30 -22.49 2.07
N ARG A 252 -7.37 -21.40 2.83
CA ARG A 252 -6.66 -21.23 4.10
C ARG A 252 -7.50 -21.22 5.38
N VAL A 253 -8.83 -21.09 5.30
CA VAL A 253 -9.70 -21.06 6.50
C VAL A 253 -10.02 -22.44 7.07
N LYS A 254 -9.67 -23.55 6.40
CA LYS A 254 -9.98 -24.92 6.86
C LYS A 254 -8.83 -25.62 7.60
N LYS A 255 -8.04 -24.93 8.40
CA LYS A 255 -6.98 -25.56 9.21
C LYS A 255 -6.84 -25.00 10.62
N SER A 256 -7.91 -24.95 11.41
CA SER A 256 -7.79 -24.74 12.87
C SER A 256 -9.00 -25.23 13.68
N GLU A 257 -9.71 -26.28 13.24
CA GLU A 257 -10.52 -27.06 14.17
C GLU A 257 -10.05 -28.50 14.20
N LYS A 258 -8.88 -28.74 14.76
CA LYS A 258 -8.57 -30.05 15.32
C LYS A 258 -9.27 -30.13 16.67
N LYS A 259 -10.46 -30.77 16.70
CA LYS A 259 -11.05 -31.35 17.89
C LYS A 259 -9.96 -32.06 18.70
N ARG A 260 -9.79 -31.67 19.95
CA ARG A 260 -9.11 -32.48 20.95
C ARG A 260 -9.92 -33.76 21.15
N GLY A 261 -9.61 -34.79 20.39
CA GLY A 261 -10.03 -36.13 20.69
C GLY A 261 -9.12 -36.68 21.76
N SER A 262 -9.69 -37.13 22.87
CA SER A 262 -9.01 -37.92 23.90
C SER A 262 -8.45 -39.18 23.27
N GLY A 263 -7.17 -39.41 23.36
CA GLY A 263 -6.60 -40.66 22.85
C GLY A 263 -5.09 -40.73 23.07
N LYS A 264 -4.71 -41.49 24.05
CA LYS A 264 -3.40 -42.12 24.32
C LYS A 264 -2.16 -41.20 24.14
N SER A 265 -1.52 -40.92 25.26
CA SER A 265 -0.18 -40.35 25.36
C SER A 265 0.79 -41.19 24.49
N LEU A 266 1.16 -40.68 23.34
CA LEU A 266 2.28 -41.22 22.57
C LEU A 266 3.53 -40.51 23.04
N THR A 267 4.47 -41.25 23.59
CA THR A 267 5.80 -40.76 23.96
C THR A 267 6.64 -40.71 22.69
N GLY A 268 7.01 -39.52 22.25
CA GLY A 268 7.89 -39.35 21.09
C GLY A 268 9.35 -39.54 21.48
N PHE A 269 10.03 -40.47 20.83
CA PHE A 269 11.48 -40.64 20.96
C PHE A 269 12.16 -39.95 19.78
N SER A 270 13.27 -39.24 20.07
CA SER A 270 14.15 -38.69 19.04
C SER A 270 15.32 -39.62 18.82
N ILE A 271 15.44 -40.17 17.61
CA ILE A 271 16.53 -41.11 17.27
C ILE A 271 17.46 -40.38 16.32
N ASN A 272 18.73 -40.30 16.64
CA ASN A 272 19.77 -39.65 15.83
C ASN A 272 20.34 -40.59 14.73
N ILE A 273 19.47 -41.40 14.13
CA ILE A 273 19.78 -42.32 13.04
C ILE A 273 18.88 -41.97 11.87
N GLY A 274 19.46 -41.69 10.73
CA GLY A 274 18.73 -41.28 9.53
C GLY A 274 19.31 -41.89 8.26
N ARG A 275 18.92 -41.36 7.12
CA ARG A 275 19.34 -41.83 5.77
C ARG A 275 20.83 -42.04 5.60
N LYS A 276 21.69 -41.35 6.38
CA LYS A 276 23.14 -41.50 6.38
C LYS A 276 23.58 -42.90 6.89
N HIS A 277 22.74 -43.55 7.70
CA HIS A 277 22.97 -44.88 8.25
C HIS A 277 22.11 -45.97 7.58
N ARG A 278 21.45 -45.62 6.45
CA ARG A 278 20.57 -46.53 5.68
C ARG A 278 19.43 -47.15 6.50
N ALA A 279 19.03 -46.53 7.61
CA ALA A 279 17.87 -46.97 8.37
C ALA A 279 16.58 -46.62 7.68
N THR A 280 15.64 -47.55 7.57
CA THR A 280 14.30 -47.40 7.02
C THR A 280 13.26 -47.40 8.13
N PRO A 281 12.01 -46.98 7.91
CA PRO A 281 10.95 -47.03 8.92
C PRO A 281 10.61 -48.40 9.46
N ILE A 282 11.12 -49.46 8.83
CA ILE A 282 10.92 -50.86 9.26
C ILE A 282 12.01 -51.27 10.25
N ASP A 283 13.17 -50.58 10.30
CA ASP A 283 14.32 -50.89 11.15
C ASP A 283 14.25 -50.15 12.50
N ILE A 284 13.19 -49.39 12.76
CA ILE A 284 12.89 -48.57 13.95
C ILE A 284 11.53 -48.99 14.53
#